data_a7fb8ceac828cded9277eeda3987ba47
#
_entry.id   a7fb8ceac828cded9277eeda3987ba47
#
_cell.length_a   1.000
_cell.length_b   1.000
_cell.length_c   1.000
_cell.angle_alpha   90.00
_cell.angle_beta   90.00
_cell.angle_gamma   90.00
#
_symmetry.space_group_name_H-M   'P 1'
#
loop_
_entity.id
_entity.type
_entity.pdbx_description
1 polymer ?
#
loop_
_entity_poly.entity_id
_entity_poly.type
_entity_poly.pdbx_seq_one_letter_code
_entity_poly.pdbx_strand_id
1 'polypeptide(L)'
;MKGRRRRRREYCKFALLLVLYTLVLLLVPSILDSSHERDKGAGHCPGLQRSLGVWSLEAAAAGEREQGAETRPAAEGHASQSPGPPGNLSSAIREKVSGEKQHIYVHATWRTGSSFLGELFNQHPDVFYLYEPMWHLWQALYPGDAESLQGALRDMLRSLFRCDFSVLRLYTPPGDPAARTTDSANLTTATLFRWRTNKVICSPPLCPGASQARAEVGLVEDAACERTCPPVALRALEAECRKYPVVVIKDVRLLDLGVLVPLLRDPGLNLKVVQLFRDPRAVHNSRLKSRQGLLRESIQVLRTRQRGDRFHRVLLAHGVGARPGGQSHALPAAPRTDFFLTGALEVICEAWLRDLLFARGAPAWLRRRYLRLRYEDLVRQPRAQLRRLLRFAGLRAVAALDTFALNMTRGTAYGADRPFHLSARDAREAVHAWRERLSQEQVRQVEAACAPAMRLLAYPRSGEEGDAELTLEEETPLEMDADGAT
;
A
#
# COMPACT_ATOMS: atom_id res chain seq x y z
N MET A 1 40.67 -14.11 51.34
CA MET A 1 39.41 -14.78 51.70
C MET A 1 38.13 -13.93 51.55
N LYS A 2 38.19 -12.63 51.22
CA LYS A 2 36.99 -11.75 51.03
C LYS A 2 36.23 -11.95 49.72
N GLY A 3 36.86 -12.42 48.63
CA GLY A 3 36.21 -12.57 47.32
C GLY A 3 35.23 -13.76 47.21
N ARG A 4 35.48 -14.86 47.92
CA ARG A 4 34.60 -16.05 47.91
C ARG A 4 33.27 -15.84 48.62
N ARG A 5 33.22 -15.00 49.70
CA ARG A 5 31.97 -14.67 50.42
C ARG A 5 31.05 -13.76 49.60
N ARG A 6 31.59 -12.85 48.75
CA ARG A 6 30.81 -11.96 47.92
C ARG A 6 30.13 -12.72 46.77
N ARG A 7 30.81 -13.65 46.12
CA ARG A 7 30.23 -14.53 45.07
C ARG A 7 29.11 -15.45 45.64
N ARG A 8 29.31 -16.03 46.83
CA ARG A 8 28.26 -16.86 47.45
C ARG A 8 26.98 -16.06 47.74
N ARG A 9 27.09 -14.81 48.16
CA ARG A 9 25.93 -13.91 48.41
C ARG A 9 25.17 -13.57 47.12
N GLU A 10 25.83 -13.38 46.02
CA GLU A 10 25.20 -13.13 44.73
C GLU A 10 24.50 -14.39 44.18
N TYR A 11 25.09 -15.56 44.33
CA TYR A 11 24.46 -16.82 43.97
C TYR A 11 23.22 -17.12 44.82
N CYS A 12 23.22 -16.81 46.10
CA CYS A 12 22.02 -16.97 46.93
C CYS A 12 20.90 -16.01 46.53
N LYS A 13 21.20 -14.77 46.17
CA LYS A 13 20.20 -13.83 45.65
C LYS A 13 19.61 -14.30 44.31
N PHE A 14 20.43 -14.81 43.42
CA PHE A 14 19.98 -15.32 42.12
C PHE A 14 19.11 -16.58 42.29
N ALA A 15 19.48 -17.49 43.17
CA ALA A 15 18.69 -18.67 43.46
C ALA A 15 17.34 -18.30 44.10
N LEU A 16 17.33 -17.30 45.01
CA LEU A 16 16.09 -16.83 45.63
C LEU A 16 15.13 -16.16 44.65
N LEU A 17 15.67 -15.37 43.69
CA LEU A 17 14.89 -14.79 42.62
C LEU A 17 14.31 -15.85 41.67
N LEU A 18 15.06 -16.90 41.38
CA LEU A 18 14.62 -18.00 40.54
C LEU A 18 13.51 -18.81 41.20
N VAL A 19 13.59 -19.06 42.50
CA VAL A 19 12.54 -19.71 43.28
C VAL A 19 11.28 -18.84 43.37
N LEU A 20 11.43 -17.54 43.58
CA LEU A 20 10.30 -16.60 43.55
C LEU A 20 9.60 -16.56 42.20
N TYR A 21 10.36 -16.55 41.10
CA TYR A 21 9.84 -16.57 39.76
C TYR A 21 9.07 -17.86 39.44
N THR A 22 9.61 -19.02 39.84
CA THR A 22 8.91 -20.30 39.67
C THR A 22 7.65 -20.39 40.53
N LEU A 23 7.66 -19.84 41.75
CA LEU A 23 6.48 -19.76 42.61
C LEU A 23 5.38 -18.88 42.00
N VAL A 24 5.74 -17.74 41.40
CA VAL A 24 4.79 -16.87 40.67
C VAL A 24 4.19 -17.61 39.49
N LEU A 25 5.01 -18.33 38.70
CA LEU A 25 4.52 -19.09 37.55
C LEU A 25 3.58 -20.26 37.93
N LEU A 26 3.75 -20.82 39.13
CA LEU A 26 2.87 -21.89 39.64
C LEU A 26 1.58 -21.36 40.28
N LEU A 27 1.59 -20.14 40.81
CA LEU A 27 0.43 -19.52 41.46
C LEU A 27 -0.51 -18.81 40.49
N VAL A 28 0.01 -18.29 39.33
CA VAL A 28 -0.80 -17.60 38.31
C VAL A 28 -1.93 -18.47 37.74
N PRO A 29 -1.72 -19.76 37.40
CA PRO A 29 -2.81 -20.61 36.92
C PRO A 29 -3.89 -20.83 37.98
N SER A 30 -3.52 -20.99 39.26
CA SER A 30 -4.47 -21.23 40.34
C SER A 30 -5.32 -20.01 40.70
N ILE A 31 -4.79 -18.79 40.45
CA ILE A 31 -5.55 -17.54 40.64
C ILE A 31 -6.53 -17.30 39.51
N LEU A 32 -6.18 -17.72 38.30
CA LEU A 32 -7.06 -17.60 37.11
C LEU A 32 -8.19 -18.64 37.14
N ASP A 33 -7.96 -19.83 37.71
CA ASP A 33 -8.97 -20.89 37.83
C ASP A 33 -9.99 -20.59 38.97
N SER A 34 -9.59 -19.92 40.04
CA SER A 34 -10.50 -19.54 41.10
C SER A 34 -11.42 -18.35 40.80
N SER A 35 -11.20 -17.62 39.74
CA SER A 35 -12.09 -16.54 39.27
C SER A 35 -13.22 -17.04 38.36
N HIS A 36 -13.24 -18.32 37.96
CA HIS A 36 -14.24 -18.87 37.03
C HIS A 36 -15.44 -19.58 37.70
N GLU A 37 -15.50 -19.63 39.03
CA GLU A 37 -16.57 -20.38 39.77
C GLU A 37 -17.57 -19.51 40.54
N ARG A 38 -17.67 -18.20 40.23
CA ARG A 38 -18.72 -17.32 40.75
C ARG A 38 -19.32 -16.43 39.67
N ASP A 39 -20.07 -17.01 38.75
CA ASP A 39 -21.25 -16.37 38.17
C ASP A 39 -22.11 -17.39 37.39
N LYS A 40 -22.98 -18.12 38.11
CA LYS A 40 -24.15 -18.77 37.51
C LYS A 40 -25.34 -17.88 37.76
N GLY A 41 -25.60 -16.95 36.88
CA GLY A 41 -26.77 -16.09 36.94
C GLY A 41 -27.03 -15.38 35.60
N ALA A 42 -27.90 -15.98 34.82
CA ALA A 42 -28.77 -15.39 33.79
C ALA A 42 -28.27 -14.17 32.96
N GLY A 43 -28.02 -14.39 31.68
CA GLY A 43 -27.86 -13.32 30.71
C GLY A 43 -27.47 -13.88 29.34
N HIS A 44 -28.46 -14.24 28.52
CA HIS A 44 -28.29 -14.65 27.13
C HIS A 44 -27.61 -13.54 26.33
N CYS A 45 -26.36 -13.74 25.88
CA CYS A 45 -25.77 -13.03 24.74
C CYS A 45 -25.54 -14.03 23.62
N PRO A 46 -26.00 -13.78 22.39
CA PRO A 46 -25.82 -14.68 21.27
C PRO A 46 -24.35 -14.70 20.84
N GLY A 47 -23.81 -15.91 20.70
CA GLY A 47 -22.43 -16.15 20.32
C GLY A 47 -22.07 -15.60 18.95
N LEU A 48 -20.92 -14.95 18.88
CA LEU A 48 -20.20 -14.68 17.64
C LEU A 48 -19.65 -16.01 17.10
N GLN A 49 -20.44 -16.72 16.32
CA GLN A 49 -19.94 -17.78 15.47
C GLN A 49 -19.11 -17.16 14.35
N ARG A 50 -17.79 -17.44 14.37
CA ARG A 50 -16.90 -17.25 13.24
C ARG A 50 -17.36 -18.15 12.09
N SER A 51 -18.20 -17.64 11.21
CA SER A 51 -18.42 -18.25 9.90
C SER A 51 -17.35 -17.72 8.95
N LEU A 52 -16.46 -18.62 8.52
CA LEU A 52 -15.74 -18.51 7.27
C LEU A 52 -16.79 -18.54 6.16
N GLY A 53 -17.39 -17.39 5.88
CA GLY A 53 -18.38 -17.22 4.83
C GLY A 53 -17.68 -17.20 3.48
N VAL A 54 -17.78 -18.33 2.79
CA VAL A 54 -17.76 -18.37 1.33
C VAL A 54 -18.89 -17.46 0.88
N TRP A 55 -18.59 -16.34 0.25
CA TRP A 55 -19.58 -15.44 -0.32
C TRP A 55 -20.18 -16.06 -1.57
N SER A 56 -21.29 -16.76 -1.40
CA SER A 56 -22.19 -17.11 -2.49
C SER A 56 -22.91 -15.84 -2.94
N LEU A 57 -22.72 -15.47 -4.19
CA LEU A 57 -23.51 -14.46 -4.89
C LEU A 57 -24.87 -15.08 -5.24
N GLU A 58 -25.86 -14.93 -4.38
CA GLU A 58 -27.24 -15.14 -4.77
C GLU A 58 -27.95 -13.80 -4.98
N ALA A 59 -28.59 -13.73 -6.12
CA ALA A 59 -29.30 -12.60 -6.66
C ALA A 59 -30.55 -12.26 -5.80
N ALA A 60 -30.68 -11.02 -5.37
CA ALA A 60 -31.94 -10.44 -4.97
C ALA A 60 -32.52 -9.65 -6.15
N ALA A 61 -33.31 -10.35 -6.97
CA ALA A 61 -34.29 -9.77 -7.88
C ALA A 61 -35.68 -9.90 -7.22
N ALA A 62 -36.21 -8.79 -6.75
CA ALA A 62 -37.63 -8.58 -6.45
C ALA A 62 -37.83 -7.08 -6.32
N GLY A 63 -38.41 -6.38 -7.25
CA GLY A 63 -39.84 -6.36 -7.46
C GLY A 63 -40.35 -5.01 -6.98
N GLU A 64 -40.17 -3.92 -7.78
CA GLU A 64 -40.89 -2.67 -7.60
C GLU A 64 -42.23 -2.77 -8.35
N ARG A 65 -43.31 -2.69 -7.59
CA ARG A 65 -44.66 -2.47 -8.11
C ARG A 65 -44.93 -0.98 -8.16
N GLU A 66 -45.36 -0.56 -9.34
CA GLU A 66 -45.99 0.73 -9.61
C GLU A 66 -47.24 0.98 -8.74
N GLN A 67 -47.39 2.21 -8.28
CA GLN A 67 -48.69 2.81 -8.07
C GLN A 67 -48.63 4.27 -8.52
N GLY A 68 -49.38 4.55 -9.56
CA GLY A 68 -49.59 5.88 -10.09
C GLY A 68 -50.63 6.67 -9.31
N ALA A 69 -50.56 7.99 -9.40
CA ALA A 69 -51.69 8.88 -9.29
C ALA A 69 -51.38 10.21 -10.00
N GLU A 70 -52.24 10.48 -10.98
CA GLU A 70 -52.37 11.75 -11.71
C GLU A 70 -52.66 12.93 -10.80
N THR A 71 -52.22 14.13 -11.19
CA THR A 71 -53.08 15.31 -11.46
C THR A 71 -52.29 16.50 -11.96
N ARG A 72 -52.67 17.03 -13.13
CA ARG A 72 -52.48 18.40 -13.62
C ARG A 72 -53.74 19.21 -13.26
N PRO A 73 -53.80 20.58 -13.29
CA PRO A 73 -53.44 21.45 -14.41
C PRO A 73 -52.87 22.88 -14.09
N ALA A 74 -52.23 23.42 -15.12
CA ALA A 74 -52.29 24.75 -15.76
C ALA A 74 -52.34 26.05 -14.93
N ALA A 75 -51.45 27.02 -15.29
CA ALA A 75 -51.76 28.30 -15.97
C ALA A 75 -50.57 29.25 -16.02
N GLU A 76 -50.22 29.62 -17.19
CA GLU A 76 -49.91 30.93 -17.81
C GLU A 76 -49.31 32.07 -16.96
N GLY A 77 -48.22 32.67 -17.53
CA GLY A 77 -47.69 33.98 -17.12
C GLY A 77 -46.50 34.41 -17.98
N HIS A 78 -46.79 35.00 -19.15
CA HIS A 78 -45.78 35.71 -19.98
C HIS A 78 -45.20 36.91 -19.25
N ALA A 79 -43.86 37.08 -19.28
CA ALA A 79 -43.20 38.36 -19.18
C ALA A 79 -41.88 38.35 -19.97
N SER A 80 -41.90 39.09 -21.05
CA SER A 80 -40.75 39.49 -21.88
C SER A 80 -39.74 40.30 -21.08
N GLN A 81 -38.45 39.95 -21.15
CA GLN A 81 -37.38 40.92 -20.90
C GLN A 81 -36.19 40.68 -21.85
N SER A 82 -35.74 41.81 -22.38
CA SER A 82 -34.71 42.08 -23.36
C SER A 82 -33.31 41.54 -23.00
N PRO A 83 -32.41 41.37 -23.99
CA PRO A 83 -31.06 40.82 -23.74
C PRO A 83 -30.09 41.89 -23.23
N GLY A 84 -29.48 41.65 -22.07
CA GLY A 84 -28.32 42.36 -21.53
C GLY A 84 -27.00 41.88 -22.15
N PRO A 85 -25.90 42.62 -22.05
CA PRO A 85 -24.66 42.40 -22.79
C PRO A 85 -23.89 41.14 -22.34
N PRO A 86 -22.98 40.63 -23.20
CA PRO A 86 -22.32 39.36 -22.96
C PRO A 86 -21.31 39.43 -21.82
N GLY A 87 -21.73 38.98 -20.65
CA GLY A 87 -20.87 38.78 -19.50
C GLY A 87 -20.02 37.50 -19.67
N ASN A 88 -18.75 37.68 -19.46
CA ASN A 88 -17.66 36.73 -19.41
C ASN A 88 -18.03 35.23 -19.28
N LEU A 89 -18.06 34.55 -20.39
CA LEU A 89 -18.24 33.09 -20.49
C LEU A 89 -17.10 32.30 -19.82
N SER A 90 -16.00 32.97 -19.48
CA SER A 90 -14.79 32.34 -18.91
C SER A 90 -14.90 32.05 -17.41
N SER A 91 -15.75 32.79 -16.66
CA SER A 91 -15.96 32.55 -15.23
C SER A 91 -16.97 31.44 -14.94
N ALA A 92 -18.03 31.36 -15.74
CA ALA A 92 -19.07 30.33 -15.59
C ALA A 92 -18.59 28.91 -15.95
N ILE A 93 -17.61 28.79 -16.87
CA ILE A 93 -16.96 27.51 -17.19
C ILE A 93 -16.01 27.08 -16.07
N ARG A 94 -15.47 28.02 -15.29
CA ARG A 94 -14.59 27.74 -14.15
C ARG A 94 -15.34 27.32 -12.88
N GLU A 95 -16.59 27.69 -12.73
CA GLU A 95 -17.41 27.33 -11.58
C GLU A 95 -18.11 25.95 -11.72
N LYS A 96 -18.27 25.45 -12.95
CA LYS A 96 -18.91 24.15 -13.21
C LYS A 96 -17.98 22.94 -13.18
N VAL A 97 -16.68 23.12 -12.87
CA VAL A 97 -15.69 22.04 -12.64
C VAL A 97 -15.30 21.97 -11.14
N SER A 98 -16.22 22.27 -10.23
CA SER A 98 -16.14 21.82 -8.84
C SER A 98 -16.56 20.35 -8.80
N GLY A 99 -15.84 19.53 -9.57
CA GLY A 99 -15.99 18.08 -9.56
C GLY A 99 -15.61 17.52 -8.19
N GLU A 100 -16.37 16.54 -7.73
CA GLU A 100 -16.12 15.76 -6.54
C GLU A 100 -14.64 15.35 -6.45
N LYS A 101 -13.99 15.59 -5.29
CA LYS A 101 -12.57 15.25 -5.06
C LYS A 101 -12.28 13.79 -5.39
N GLN A 102 -11.31 13.55 -6.25
CA GLN A 102 -10.90 12.21 -6.65
C GLN A 102 -9.85 11.65 -5.69
N HIS A 103 -10.00 10.40 -5.32
CA HIS A 103 -9.06 9.67 -4.46
C HIS A 103 -8.46 8.49 -5.21
N ILE A 104 -7.13 8.36 -5.20
CA ILE A 104 -6.42 7.27 -5.87
C ILE A 104 -5.56 6.53 -4.85
N TYR A 105 -5.80 5.24 -4.69
CA TYR A 105 -4.89 4.37 -3.95
C TYR A 105 -3.99 3.61 -4.91
N VAL A 106 -2.68 3.85 -4.83
CA VAL A 106 -1.68 3.05 -5.54
C VAL A 106 -1.34 1.84 -4.67
N HIS A 107 -2.03 0.75 -4.97
CA HIS A 107 -1.87 -0.54 -4.31
C HIS A 107 -0.69 -1.29 -4.90
N ALA A 108 0.27 -1.66 -4.10
CA ALA A 108 1.47 -2.35 -4.53
C ALA A 108 2.06 -3.18 -3.39
N THR A 109 3.10 -3.93 -3.69
CA THR A 109 3.93 -4.58 -2.68
C THR A 109 5.39 -4.15 -2.84
N TRP A 110 6.23 -4.49 -1.86
CA TRP A 110 7.63 -4.07 -1.87
C TRP A 110 8.39 -4.52 -3.12
N ARG A 111 9.10 -3.61 -3.76
CA ARG A 111 10.00 -3.81 -4.91
C ARG A 111 9.31 -4.04 -6.25
N THR A 112 8.02 -3.75 -6.38
CA THR A 112 7.29 -3.77 -7.66
C THR A 112 7.58 -2.57 -8.57
N GLY A 113 8.33 -1.55 -8.10
CA GLY A 113 8.55 -0.31 -8.84
C GLY A 113 7.55 0.79 -8.50
N SER A 114 6.76 0.61 -7.44
CA SER A 114 5.70 1.52 -7.02
C SER A 114 6.18 2.93 -6.64
N SER A 115 7.48 3.10 -6.28
CA SER A 115 8.04 4.43 -6.05
C SER A 115 8.12 5.25 -7.34
N PHE A 116 8.44 4.62 -8.48
CA PHE A 116 8.41 5.29 -9.78
C PHE A 116 6.98 5.65 -10.19
N LEU A 117 6.04 4.70 -10.06
CA LEU A 117 4.62 4.96 -10.35
C LEU A 117 4.05 6.09 -9.46
N GLY A 118 4.35 6.07 -8.17
CA GLY A 118 3.94 7.11 -7.23
C GLY A 118 4.53 8.48 -7.58
N GLU A 119 5.78 8.50 -8.05
CA GLU A 119 6.45 9.73 -8.46
C GLU A 119 5.79 10.40 -9.66
N LEU A 120 5.24 9.64 -10.61
CA LEU A 120 4.46 10.20 -11.71
C LEU A 120 3.26 11.02 -11.19
N PHE A 121 2.63 10.59 -10.11
CA PHE A 121 1.59 11.34 -9.43
C PHE A 121 2.14 12.51 -8.62
N ASN A 122 3.25 12.32 -7.90
CA ASN A 122 3.89 13.37 -7.10
C ASN A 122 4.27 14.59 -7.94
N GLN A 123 4.63 14.37 -9.21
CA GLN A 123 5.00 15.41 -10.16
C GLN A 123 3.79 16.17 -10.74
N HIS A 124 2.57 15.60 -10.70
CA HIS A 124 1.41 16.24 -11.30
C HIS A 124 0.92 17.44 -10.44
N PRO A 125 0.75 18.65 -11.02
CA PRO A 125 0.43 19.87 -10.25
C PRO A 125 -0.90 19.81 -9.50
N ASP A 126 -1.88 19.07 -10.01
CA ASP A 126 -3.22 18.96 -9.43
C ASP A 126 -3.34 17.81 -8.41
N VAL A 127 -2.23 17.16 -8.04
CA VAL A 127 -2.21 16.01 -7.13
C VAL A 127 -1.59 16.36 -5.78
N PHE A 128 -2.30 16.04 -4.71
CA PHE A 128 -1.72 15.90 -3.37
C PHE A 128 -1.28 14.46 -3.18
N TYR A 129 0.03 14.25 -3.04
CA TYR A 129 0.62 12.92 -2.99
C TYR A 129 1.15 12.57 -1.61
N LEU A 130 0.91 11.33 -1.14
CA LEU A 130 1.49 10.77 0.07
C LEU A 130 2.25 9.47 -0.23
N TYR A 131 3.51 9.45 0.20
CA TYR A 131 4.39 8.30 0.06
C TYR A 131 4.38 7.45 1.32
N GLU A 132 3.83 6.23 1.25
CA GLU A 132 3.85 5.18 2.27
C GLU A 132 3.49 5.66 3.70
N PRO A 133 2.39 6.39 3.90
CA PRO A 133 2.04 6.91 5.23
C PRO A 133 1.72 5.81 6.24
N MET A 134 1.36 4.62 5.79
CA MET A 134 1.09 3.47 6.64
C MET A 134 2.34 2.88 7.31
N TRP A 135 3.53 3.37 6.94
CA TRP A 135 4.79 3.00 7.57
C TRP A 135 4.74 3.17 9.09
N HIS A 136 4.12 4.25 9.58
CA HIS A 136 3.99 4.55 11.01
C HIS A 136 3.24 3.44 11.75
N LEU A 137 2.05 3.08 11.28
CA LEU A 137 1.26 2.00 11.84
C LEU A 137 2.03 0.67 11.82
N TRP A 138 2.68 0.38 10.69
CA TRP A 138 3.43 -0.85 10.52
C TRP A 138 4.60 -0.96 11.50
N GLN A 139 5.30 0.14 11.76
CA GLN A 139 6.41 0.17 12.73
C GLN A 139 5.93 0.14 14.18
N ALA A 140 4.88 0.89 14.51
CA ALA A 140 4.35 0.97 15.87
C ALA A 140 3.80 -0.38 16.35
N LEU A 141 3.21 -1.17 15.46
CA LEU A 141 2.61 -2.47 15.76
C LEU A 141 3.54 -3.66 15.45
N TYR A 142 4.83 -3.40 15.24
CA TYR A 142 5.82 -4.47 15.15
C TYR A 142 6.02 -5.12 16.54
N PRO A 143 6.03 -6.45 16.65
CA PRO A 143 6.10 -7.47 15.63
C PRO A 143 4.77 -8.14 15.27
N GLY A 144 3.68 -7.40 15.12
CA GLY A 144 2.39 -7.92 14.68
C GLY A 144 2.47 -8.67 13.32
N ASP A 145 1.42 -9.40 12.98
CA ASP A 145 1.29 -10.01 11.65
C ASP A 145 0.58 -9.07 10.67
N ALA A 146 0.92 -9.18 9.39
CA ALA A 146 0.41 -8.29 8.37
C ALA A 146 -1.12 -8.36 8.20
N GLU A 147 -1.73 -9.53 8.38
CA GLU A 147 -3.17 -9.74 8.19
C GLU A 147 -3.99 -9.02 9.28
N SER A 148 -3.55 -9.10 10.54
CA SER A 148 -4.23 -8.43 11.65
C SER A 148 -4.21 -6.90 11.51
N LEU A 149 -3.26 -6.35 10.77
CA LEU A 149 -3.12 -4.91 10.55
C LEU A 149 -4.02 -4.35 9.45
N GLN A 150 -4.61 -5.20 8.58
CA GLN A 150 -5.31 -4.74 7.37
C GLN A 150 -6.49 -3.81 7.69
N GLY A 151 -7.24 -4.08 8.75
CA GLY A 151 -8.34 -3.20 9.21
C GLY A 151 -7.85 -1.82 9.63
N ALA A 152 -6.80 -1.76 10.44
CA ALA A 152 -6.21 -0.49 10.88
C ALA A 152 -5.60 0.30 9.72
N LEU A 153 -4.97 -0.38 8.74
CA LEU A 153 -4.47 0.24 7.51
C LEU A 153 -5.60 0.87 6.69
N ARG A 154 -6.74 0.18 6.55
CA ARG A 154 -7.94 0.70 5.89
C ARG A 154 -8.45 1.96 6.59
N ASP A 155 -8.58 1.93 7.91
CA ASP A 155 -9.15 3.04 8.68
C ASP A 155 -8.21 4.26 8.65
N MET A 156 -6.90 4.03 8.69
CA MET A 156 -5.89 5.07 8.46
C MET A 156 -6.01 5.70 7.06
N LEU A 157 -6.18 4.89 6.01
CA LEU A 157 -6.41 5.39 4.64
C LEU A 157 -7.65 6.27 4.56
N ARG A 158 -8.74 5.88 5.24
CA ARG A 158 -9.97 6.66 5.27
C ARG A 158 -9.75 8.07 5.81
N SER A 159 -9.02 8.21 6.92
CA SER A 159 -8.69 9.51 7.50
C SER A 159 -7.80 10.34 6.57
N LEU A 160 -6.74 9.73 6.04
CA LEU A 160 -5.78 10.43 5.17
C LEU A 160 -6.42 10.90 3.85
N PHE A 161 -7.33 10.11 3.24
CA PHE A 161 -8.08 10.55 2.06
C PHE A 161 -9.01 11.73 2.34
N ARG A 162 -9.51 11.86 3.57
CA ARG A 162 -10.28 13.01 4.03
C ARG A 162 -9.43 14.21 4.43
N CYS A 163 -8.11 14.15 4.17
CA CYS A 163 -7.14 15.14 4.62
C CYS A 163 -7.16 15.32 6.14
N ASP A 164 -7.36 14.25 6.90
CA ASP A 164 -7.24 14.22 8.35
C ASP A 164 -5.97 13.44 8.72
N PHE A 165 -4.93 14.17 9.10
CA PHE A 165 -3.65 13.61 9.50
C PHE A 165 -3.54 13.36 11.01
N SER A 166 -4.59 13.66 11.78
CA SER A 166 -4.61 13.45 13.23
C SER A 166 -4.43 11.96 13.59
N VAL A 167 -4.85 11.05 12.70
CA VAL A 167 -4.67 9.60 12.83
C VAL A 167 -3.22 9.18 13.04
N LEU A 168 -2.24 9.95 12.52
CA LEU A 168 -0.81 9.66 12.69
C LEU A 168 -0.36 9.73 14.15
N ARG A 169 -1.06 10.49 15.01
CA ARG A 169 -0.75 10.59 16.45
C ARG A 169 -0.87 9.24 17.16
N LEU A 170 -1.76 8.38 16.70
CA LEU A 170 -1.99 7.05 17.26
C LEU A 170 -0.77 6.13 17.11
N TYR A 171 0.10 6.42 16.15
CA TYR A 171 1.21 5.53 15.75
C TYR A 171 2.58 6.20 15.84
N THR A 172 2.65 7.42 16.35
CA THR A 172 3.93 8.11 16.57
C THR A 172 4.36 7.89 18.02
N PRO A 173 5.54 7.31 18.29
CA PRO A 173 5.99 7.05 19.64
C PRO A 173 6.12 8.35 20.47
N PRO A 174 5.69 8.36 21.72
CA PRO A 174 6.00 9.46 22.64
C PRO A 174 7.51 9.52 22.83
N GLY A 175 8.15 10.60 22.41
CA GLY A 175 9.60 10.80 22.55
C GLY A 175 10.39 10.75 21.23
N ASP A 176 9.75 10.65 20.07
CA ASP A 176 10.38 10.88 18.79
C ASP A 176 11.02 12.28 18.78
N PRO A 177 12.30 12.43 18.39
CA PRO A 177 12.97 13.74 18.27
C PRO A 177 12.20 14.73 17.39
N ALA A 178 11.45 14.23 16.38
CA ALA A 178 10.57 15.03 15.53
C ALA A 178 9.29 15.49 16.28
N ALA A 179 8.92 14.82 17.39
CA ALA A 179 7.80 15.21 18.25
C ALA A 179 8.23 16.09 19.43
N ARG A 180 9.51 16.39 19.61
CA ARG A 180 10.07 17.12 20.76
C ARG A 180 9.90 18.63 20.75
N THR A 181 9.14 19.20 19.84
CA THR A 181 8.75 20.61 19.99
C THR A 181 7.58 20.73 20.95
N THR A 182 7.89 20.98 22.17
CA THR A 182 7.20 21.58 23.35
C THR A 182 5.69 21.35 23.57
N ASP A 183 4.95 20.79 22.65
CA ASP A 183 3.58 20.31 22.86
C ASP A 183 3.39 19.02 22.09
N SER A 184 3.14 17.92 22.80
CA SER A 184 2.79 16.61 22.24
C SER A 184 1.53 16.63 21.33
N ALA A 185 0.94 17.79 21.13
CA ALA A 185 -0.21 18.05 20.28
C ALA A 185 0.15 18.40 18.82
N ASN A 186 1.40 18.76 18.48
CA ASN A 186 1.74 19.38 17.19
C ASN A 186 2.73 18.54 16.37
N LEU A 187 2.26 17.41 15.80
CA LEU A 187 3.03 16.71 14.78
C LEU A 187 3.26 17.63 13.56
N THR A 188 4.46 17.52 12.99
CA THR A 188 4.86 18.30 11.82
C THR A 188 5.05 17.43 10.60
N THR A 189 5.21 18.05 9.43
CA THR A 189 5.52 17.36 8.17
C THR A 189 6.80 16.51 8.25
N ALA A 190 7.75 16.84 9.17
CA ALA A 190 8.96 16.04 9.38
C ALA A 190 8.67 14.62 9.89
N THR A 191 7.50 14.36 10.49
CA THR A 191 7.12 13.01 10.91
C THR A 191 6.69 12.13 9.75
N LEU A 192 6.34 12.67 8.60
CA LEU A 192 5.90 11.88 7.46
C LEU A 192 7.08 11.14 6.83
N PHE A 193 6.88 9.86 6.56
CA PHE A 193 7.90 9.04 5.93
C PHE A 193 8.30 9.62 4.57
N ARG A 194 9.59 9.87 4.36
CA ARG A 194 10.15 10.48 3.14
C ARG A 194 9.56 11.84 2.76
N TRP A 195 9.23 12.68 3.73
CA TRP A 195 8.69 14.02 3.49
C TRP A 195 9.58 14.89 2.59
N ARG A 196 10.92 14.69 2.62
CA ARG A 196 11.91 15.45 1.84
C ARG A 196 11.80 15.27 0.32
N THR A 197 11.08 14.23 -0.14
CA THR A 197 10.83 13.98 -1.56
C THR A 197 9.42 14.37 -1.99
N ASN A 198 8.60 14.85 -1.06
CA ASN A 198 7.21 15.22 -1.32
C ASN A 198 7.14 16.62 -1.97
N LYS A 199 6.65 16.65 -3.20
CA LYS A 199 6.58 17.88 -4.00
C LYS A 199 5.70 18.96 -3.37
N VAL A 200 4.61 18.59 -2.69
CA VAL A 200 3.73 19.55 -2.01
C VAL A 200 4.42 20.18 -0.79
N ILE A 201 5.11 19.34 -0.01
CA ILE A 201 5.82 19.83 1.20
C ILE A 201 7.03 20.68 0.84
N CYS A 202 7.74 20.30 -0.23
CA CYS A 202 8.98 20.94 -0.66
C CYS A 202 8.78 22.04 -1.73
N SER A 203 7.59 22.61 -1.81
CA SER A 203 7.25 23.73 -2.71
C SER A 203 6.30 24.73 -2.04
N PRO A 204 6.18 25.97 -2.56
CA PRO A 204 5.21 26.91 -2.08
C PRO A 204 3.77 26.35 -2.14
N PRO A 205 2.87 26.66 -1.21
CA PRO A 205 3.05 27.63 -0.10
C PRO A 205 3.67 27.05 1.18
N LEU A 206 3.81 25.70 1.32
CA LEU A 206 4.34 25.07 2.54
C LEU A 206 5.84 25.34 2.73
N CYS A 207 6.58 25.51 1.64
CA CYS A 207 7.99 25.88 1.62
C CYS A 207 8.22 27.14 0.77
N PRO A 208 8.10 28.34 1.36
CA PRO A 208 8.26 29.59 0.59
C PRO A 208 9.64 29.78 -0.03
N GLY A 209 10.70 29.22 0.60
CA GLY A 209 12.08 29.32 0.12
C GLY A 209 12.48 28.25 -0.91
N ALA A 210 11.55 27.38 -1.34
CA ALA A 210 11.88 26.36 -2.32
C ALA A 210 12.25 26.98 -3.67
N SER A 211 13.31 26.45 -4.28
CA SER A 211 13.77 26.85 -5.62
C SER A 211 12.84 26.36 -6.73
N GLN A 212 12.06 25.33 -6.48
CA GLN A 212 11.22 24.66 -7.46
C GLN A 212 9.75 24.94 -7.21
N ALA A 213 9.05 25.46 -8.22
CA ALA A 213 7.62 25.69 -8.15
C ALA A 213 6.84 24.36 -8.15
N ARG A 214 5.62 24.35 -7.57
CA ARG A 214 4.77 23.15 -7.54
C ARG A 214 4.44 22.61 -8.94
N ALA A 215 4.25 23.48 -9.91
CA ALA A 215 3.92 23.10 -11.29
C ALA A 215 5.12 22.66 -12.13
N GLU A 216 6.34 22.90 -11.68
CA GLU A 216 7.56 22.47 -12.35
C GLU A 216 7.76 20.97 -12.18
N VAL A 217 8.05 20.25 -13.26
CA VAL A 217 8.28 18.80 -13.24
C VAL A 217 9.77 18.49 -13.09
N GLY A 218 10.13 17.78 -12.02
CA GLY A 218 11.49 17.41 -11.68
C GLY A 218 11.55 16.80 -10.30
N LEU A 219 12.52 15.89 -10.05
CA LEU A 219 12.71 15.29 -8.74
C LEU A 219 13.06 16.37 -7.70
N VAL A 220 12.49 16.23 -6.53
CA VAL A 220 12.90 17.02 -5.37
C VAL A 220 14.21 16.47 -4.84
N GLU A 221 15.20 17.33 -4.65
CA GLU A 221 16.43 16.95 -4.00
C GLU A 221 16.24 16.94 -2.48
N ASP A 222 16.39 15.77 -1.86
CA ASP A 222 16.17 15.54 -0.43
C ASP A 222 16.92 16.56 0.45
N ALA A 223 18.24 16.76 0.17
CA ALA A 223 19.08 17.64 0.95
C ALA A 223 18.72 19.12 0.78
N ALA A 224 18.29 19.53 -0.42
CA ALA A 224 17.84 20.89 -0.66
C ALA A 224 16.51 21.16 0.08
N CYS A 225 15.55 20.27 -0.02
CA CYS A 225 14.28 20.38 0.73
C CYS A 225 14.52 20.45 2.24
N GLU A 226 15.38 19.59 2.79
CA GLU A 226 15.69 19.57 4.23
C GLU A 226 16.29 20.89 4.72
N ARG A 227 17.16 21.52 3.93
CA ARG A 227 17.81 22.77 4.31
C ARG A 227 16.88 23.99 4.19
N THR A 228 15.96 23.95 3.21
CA THR A 228 15.21 25.14 2.80
C THR A 228 13.77 25.15 3.35
N CYS A 229 13.21 23.98 3.57
CA CYS A 229 11.80 23.83 3.95
C CYS A 229 11.65 23.53 5.44
N PRO A 230 11.19 24.47 6.26
CA PRO A 230 10.93 24.20 7.68
C PRO A 230 9.80 23.20 7.84
N PRO A 231 9.87 22.31 8.84
CA PRO A 231 8.73 21.47 9.20
C PRO A 231 7.52 22.33 9.61
N VAL A 232 6.37 22.09 8.97
CA VAL A 232 5.11 22.79 9.28
C VAL A 232 4.15 21.85 10.02
N ALA A 233 3.25 22.40 10.83
CA ALA A 233 2.25 21.62 11.55
C ALA A 233 1.38 20.80 10.57
N LEU A 234 1.01 19.56 10.93
CA LEU A 234 0.19 18.71 10.07
C LEU A 234 -1.15 19.35 9.70
N ARG A 235 -1.73 20.19 10.58
CA ARG A 235 -2.93 20.97 10.25
C ARG A 235 -2.75 21.93 9.07
N ALA A 236 -1.55 22.47 8.85
CA ALA A 236 -1.27 23.28 7.67
C ALA A 236 -1.23 22.41 6.41
N LEU A 237 -0.68 21.18 6.52
CA LEU A 237 -0.71 20.17 5.46
C LEU A 237 -2.15 19.72 5.16
N GLU A 238 -3.02 19.58 6.18
CA GLU A 238 -4.45 19.28 6.01
C GLU A 238 -5.15 20.36 5.21
N ALA A 239 -4.91 21.64 5.58
CA ALA A 239 -5.48 22.77 4.87
C ALA A 239 -5.03 22.83 3.41
N GLU A 240 -3.75 22.49 3.16
CA GLU A 240 -3.21 22.40 1.80
C GLU A 240 -3.81 21.21 1.03
N CYS A 241 -3.89 20.03 1.64
CA CYS A 241 -4.49 18.83 1.06
C CYS A 241 -5.92 19.10 0.55
N ARG A 242 -6.72 19.87 1.30
CA ARG A 242 -8.12 20.16 0.94
C ARG A 242 -8.25 20.97 -0.35
N LYS A 243 -7.23 21.71 -0.77
CA LYS A 243 -7.23 22.53 -1.99
C LYS A 243 -7.05 21.70 -3.27
N TYR A 244 -6.47 20.52 -3.19
CA TYR A 244 -6.17 19.70 -4.37
C TYR A 244 -7.40 18.90 -4.84
N PRO A 245 -7.68 18.86 -6.14
CA PRO A 245 -8.78 18.07 -6.69
C PRO A 245 -8.55 16.56 -6.61
N VAL A 246 -7.28 16.14 -6.56
CA VAL A 246 -6.92 14.70 -6.53
C VAL A 246 -5.97 14.43 -5.37
N VAL A 247 -6.32 13.44 -4.53
CA VAL A 247 -5.45 12.90 -3.47
C VAL A 247 -4.98 11.52 -3.87
N VAL A 248 -3.67 11.33 -3.89
CA VAL A 248 -3.05 10.02 -4.21
C VAL A 248 -2.25 9.52 -3.03
N ILE A 249 -2.54 8.32 -2.58
CA ILE A 249 -1.78 7.63 -1.54
C ILE A 249 -1.17 6.36 -2.14
N LYS A 250 0.15 6.23 -2.01
CA LYS A 250 0.88 5.03 -2.42
C LYS A 250 1.40 4.32 -1.17
N ASP A 251 1.03 3.05 -1.01
CA ASP A 251 1.60 2.22 0.04
C ASP A 251 1.82 0.77 -0.45
N VAL A 252 2.58 -0.01 0.33
CA VAL A 252 2.99 -1.38 -0.02
C VAL A 252 2.59 -2.42 1.04
N ARG A 253 1.83 -2.00 2.06
CA ARG A 253 1.55 -2.81 3.26
C ARG A 253 0.15 -3.42 3.28
N LEU A 254 -0.72 -2.98 2.41
CA LEU A 254 -2.01 -3.61 2.23
C LEU A 254 -1.82 -4.86 1.35
N LEU A 255 -2.30 -6.02 1.82
CA LEU A 255 -2.11 -7.32 1.17
C LEU A 255 -3.43 -7.97 0.74
N ASP A 256 -4.55 -7.25 0.85
CA ASP A 256 -5.87 -7.73 0.47
C ASP A 256 -6.70 -6.57 -0.11
N LEU A 257 -6.96 -6.64 -1.40
CA LEU A 257 -7.78 -5.66 -2.12
C LEU A 257 -9.21 -5.59 -1.57
N GLY A 258 -9.74 -6.70 -1.07
CA GLY A 258 -11.08 -6.79 -0.48
C GLY A 258 -11.27 -5.88 0.73
N VAL A 259 -10.20 -5.60 1.46
CA VAL A 259 -10.20 -4.67 2.61
C VAL A 259 -10.58 -3.24 2.21
N LEU A 260 -10.37 -2.85 0.95
CA LEU A 260 -10.75 -1.53 0.43
C LEU A 260 -12.22 -1.38 0.05
N VAL A 261 -12.99 -2.47 0.00
CA VAL A 261 -14.41 -2.42 -0.41
C VAL A 261 -15.24 -1.43 0.41
N PRO A 262 -15.10 -1.34 1.75
CA PRO A 262 -15.82 -0.33 2.53
C PRO A 262 -15.46 1.11 2.13
N LEU A 263 -14.21 1.38 1.75
CA LEU A 263 -13.78 2.71 1.26
C LEU A 263 -14.29 2.99 -0.16
N LEU A 264 -14.33 1.98 -1.01
CA LEU A 264 -14.87 2.08 -2.37
C LEU A 264 -16.38 2.31 -2.40
N ARG A 265 -17.08 1.95 -1.31
CA ARG A 265 -18.52 2.20 -1.10
C ARG A 265 -18.81 3.42 -0.23
N ASP A 266 -17.78 4.07 0.33
CA ASP A 266 -17.96 5.25 1.16
C ASP A 266 -18.45 6.43 0.30
N PRO A 267 -19.66 6.98 0.53
CA PRO A 267 -20.19 8.08 -0.29
C PRO A 267 -19.37 9.36 -0.15
N GLY A 268 -18.55 9.50 0.89
CA GLY A 268 -17.63 10.63 1.08
C GLY A 268 -16.29 10.45 0.38
N LEU A 269 -16.08 9.36 -0.39
CA LEU A 269 -14.83 9.05 -1.08
C LEU A 269 -15.09 8.59 -2.52
N ASN A 270 -14.64 9.38 -3.49
CA ASN A 270 -14.56 8.92 -4.87
C ASN A 270 -13.24 8.17 -5.08
N LEU A 271 -13.16 6.93 -4.56
CA LEU A 271 -11.93 6.14 -4.55
C LEU A 271 -11.80 5.27 -5.81
N LYS A 272 -10.61 5.31 -6.42
CA LYS A 272 -10.15 4.36 -7.43
C LYS A 272 -8.83 3.71 -6.99
N VAL A 273 -8.58 2.50 -7.44
CA VAL A 273 -7.38 1.71 -7.10
C VAL A 273 -6.57 1.43 -8.34
N VAL A 274 -5.29 1.75 -8.29
CA VAL A 274 -4.29 1.35 -9.28
C VAL A 274 -3.40 0.29 -8.64
N GLN A 275 -3.47 -0.96 -9.10
CA GLN A 275 -2.63 -2.03 -8.57
C GLN A 275 -1.47 -2.33 -9.50
N LEU A 276 -0.26 -2.23 -8.94
CA LEU A 276 0.99 -2.45 -9.66
C LEU A 276 1.59 -3.82 -9.33
N PHE A 277 1.78 -4.60 -10.37
CA PHE A 277 2.47 -5.89 -10.35
C PHE A 277 3.83 -5.80 -11.04
N ARG A 278 4.68 -6.76 -10.79
CA ARG A 278 5.97 -6.94 -11.43
C ARG A 278 6.32 -8.43 -11.46
N ASP A 279 7.13 -8.87 -12.41
CA ASP A 279 7.66 -10.23 -12.45
C ASP A 279 8.19 -10.67 -11.08
N PRO A 280 7.64 -11.72 -10.46
CA PRO A 280 8.05 -12.17 -9.12
C PRO A 280 9.55 -12.48 -9.02
N ARG A 281 10.19 -12.93 -10.10
CA ARG A 281 11.65 -13.19 -10.18
C ARG A 281 12.44 -11.89 -10.06
N ALA A 282 11.98 -10.83 -10.76
CA ALA A 282 12.58 -9.49 -10.65
C ALA A 282 12.32 -8.87 -9.26
N VAL A 283 11.15 -9.10 -8.66
CA VAL A 283 10.84 -8.70 -7.28
C VAL A 283 11.79 -9.42 -6.32
N HIS A 284 11.95 -10.74 -6.44
CA HIS A 284 12.84 -11.54 -5.59
C HIS A 284 14.28 -11.06 -5.65
N ASN A 285 14.84 -10.90 -6.86
CA ASN A 285 16.17 -10.34 -7.07
C ASN A 285 16.34 -8.97 -6.37
N SER A 286 15.35 -8.08 -6.52
CA SER A 286 15.37 -6.77 -5.88
C SER A 286 15.24 -6.83 -4.35
N ARG A 287 14.49 -7.78 -3.80
CA ARG A 287 14.36 -8.02 -2.36
C ARG A 287 15.67 -8.51 -1.76
N LEU A 288 16.36 -9.45 -2.42
CA LEU A 288 17.67 -9.96 -1.99
C LEU A 288 18.72 -8.84 -1.93
N LYS A 289 18.70 -7.89 -2.87
CA LYS A 289 19.57 -6.70 -2.83
C LYS A 289 19.26 -5.73 -1.68
N SER A 290 18.02 -5.70 -1.23
CA SER A 290 17.52 -4.78 -0.20
C SER A 290 17.32 -5.46 1.15
N ARG A 291 17.96 -6.61 1.38
CA ARG A 291 17.66 -7.55 2.47
C ARG A 291 17.58 -6.93 3.86
N GLN A 292 18.53 -6.06 4.23
CA GLN A 292 18.50 -5.44 5.56
C GLN A 292 17.30 -4.51 5.76
N GLY A 293 16.99 -3.68 4.76
CA GLY A 293 15.88 -2.73 4.81
C GLY A 293 14.49 -3.38 4.65
N LEU A 294 14.41 -4.69 4.36
CA LEU A 294 13.15 -5.41 4.19
C LEU A 294 12.95 -6.54 5.21
N LEU A 295 13.88 -6.73 6.14
CA LEU A 295 13.81 -7.86 7.07
C LEU A 295 12.59 -7.75 8.00
N ARG A 296 12.36 -6.58 8.61
CA ARG A 296 11.24 -6.35 9.53
C ARG A 296 9.90 -6.54 8.84
N GLU A 297 9.74 -5.94 7.67
CA GLU A 297 8.55 -6.08 6.82
C GLU A 297 8.32 -7.53 6.43
N SER A 298 9.37 -8.24 6.05
CA SER A 298 9.29 -9.66 5.66
C SER A 298 8.89 -10.56 6.82
N ILE A 299 9.36 -10.28 8.03
CA ILE A 299 8.96 -10.99 9.24
C ILE A 299 7.47 -10.80 9.51
N GLN A 300 6.94 -9.57 9.45
CA GLN A 300 5.53 -9.28 9.68
C GLN A 300 4.63 -9.95 8.62
N VAL A 301 5.04 -9.91 7.34
CA VAL A 301 4.34 -10.59 6.25
C VAL A 301 4.33 -12.10 6.46
N LEU A 302 5.48 -12.71 6.80
CA LEU A 302 5.57 -14.16 7.00
C LEU A 302 4.78 -14.64 8.24
N ARG A 303 4.64 -13.82 9.27
CA ARG A 303 3.85 -14.15 10.47
C ARG A 303 2.37 -14.37 10.20
N THR A 304 1.81 -13.75 9.17
CA THR A 304 0.45 -14.01 8.68
C THR A 304 0.21 -15.50 8.48
N ARG A 305 1.22 -16.24 8.03
CA ARG A 305 1.17 -17.68 7.78
C ARG A 305 1.18 -18.55 9.02
N GLN A 306 1.86 -18.13 10.07
CA GLN A 306 2.05 -18.96 11.26
C GLN A 306 0.74 -19.23 12.01
N ARG A 307 -0.33 -18.52 11.66
CA ARG A 307 -1.69 -18.70 12.21
C ARG A 307 -2.56 -19.72 11.48
N GLY A 308 -2.17 -20.15 10.26
CA GLY A 308 -2.93 -21.11 9.45
C GLY A 308 -2.22 -22.46 9.36
N ASP A 309 -2.85 -23.55 9.82
CA ASP A 309 -2.29 -24.89 9.98
C ASP A 309 -1.94 -25.64 8.67
N ARG A 310 -2.13 -25.04 7.48
CA ARG A 310 -1.91 -25.74 6.20
C ARG A 310 -1.07 -24.90 5.24
N PHE A 311 0.24 -24.98 5.43
CA PHE A 311 1.13 -24.26 4.55
C PHE A 311 2.12 -25.17 3.83
N HIS A 312 1.98 -25.33 2.52
CA HIS A 312 3.02 -25.84 1.64
C HIS A 312 4.08 -24.73 1.45
N ARG A 313 5.17 -24.84 2.21
CA ARG A 313 6.32 -23.93 2.16
C ARG A 313 7.19 -24.27 0.95
N VAL A 314 6.74 -23.94 -0.25
CA VAL A 314 7.48 -24.26 -1.48
C VAL A 314 8.87 -23.63 -1.47
N LEU A 315 8.95 -22.34 -1.12
CA LEU A 315 10.23 -21.62 -1.07
C LEU A 315 11.11 -22.03 0.13
N LEU A 316 10.51 -22.56 1.21
CA LEU A 316 11.25 -22.90 2.43
C LEU A 316 11.65 -24.38 2.46
N ALA A 317 10.90 -25.28 1.83
CA ALA A 317 11.20 -26.71 1.81
C ALA A 317 12.47 -27.03 0.99
N HIS A 318 12.78 -26.23 -0.02
CA HIS A 318 13.96 -26.45 -0.88
C HIS A 318 15.25 -25.77 -0.36
N GLY A 319 15.15 -24.94 0.68
CA GLY A 319 16.32 -24.24 1.26
C GLY A 319 17.06 -25.00 2.36
N VAL A 320 16.48 -26.08 2.85
CA VAL A 320 17.11 -26.99 3.80
C VAL A 320 17.39 -28.28 3.05
N GLY A 321 18.57 -28.38 2.48
CA GLY A 321 19.07 -29.64 1.92
C GLY A 321 19.15 -30.70 3.03
N ALA A 322 18.04 -31.37 3.30
CA ALA A 322 18.02 -32.58 4.05
C ALA A 322 18.63 -33.68 3.18
N ARG A 323 19.93 -33.91 3.30
CA ARG A 323 20.51 -35.19 2.93
C ARG A 323 19.91 -36.24 3.88
N PRO A 324 19.24 -37.27 3.39
CA PRO A 324 18.81 -38.38 4.23
C PRO A 324 20.07 -39.16 4.63
N GLY A 325 20.40 -39.12 5.90
CA GLY A 325 21.45 -39.96 6.46
C GLY A 325 22.63 -39.20 7.05
N GLY A 326 22.43 -38.57 8.19
CA GLY A 326 23.51 -38.01 9.02
C GLY A 326 22.95 -37.45 10.32
N GLN A 327 23.03 -38.22 11.41
CA GLN A 327 22.80 -37.71 12.76
C GLN A 327 23.89 -36.68 13.06
N SER A 328 23.56 -35.41 12.99
CA SER A 328 24.34 -34.36 13.60
C SER A 328 23.45 -33.55 14.52
N HIS A 329 23.71 -33.66 15.83
CA HIS A 329 23.19 -32.80 16.89
C HIS A 329 23.81 -31.39 16.75
N ALA A 330 23.55 -30.69 15.64
CA ALA A 330 23.86 -29.30 15.50
C ALA A 330 22.60 -28.49 15.86
N LEU A 331 22.73 -27.60 16.85
CA LEU A 331 21.73 -26.59 17.17
C LEU A 331 21.23 -25.93 15.86
N PRO A 332 19.93 -25.73 15.66
CA PRO A 332 19.41 -25.13 14.45
C PRO A 332 20.06 -23.75 14.28
N ALA A 333 20.82 -23.56 13.20
CA ALA A 333 21.41 -22.29 12.86
C ALA A 333 20.27 -21.24 12.77
N ALA A 334 20.48 -20.05 13.35
CA ALA A 334 19.54 -18.95 13.32
C ALA A 334 19.02 -18.76 11.88
N PRO A 335 17.71 -18.58 11.67
CA PRO A 335 17.15 -18.47 10.35
C PRO A 335 17.80 -17.31 9.60
N ARG A 336 18.39 -17.60 8.45
CA ARG A 336 19.08 -16.60 7.62
C ARG A 336 18.07 -15.55 7.14
N THR A 337 18.53 -14.31 6.98
CA THR A 337 17.69 -13.19 6.47
C THR A 337 16.93 -13.57 5.19
N ASP A 338 17.59 -14.33 4.31
CA ASP A 338 17.02 -14.79 3.05
C ASP A 338 15.78 -15.69 3.24
N PHE A 339 15.71 -16.45 4.32
CA PHE A 339 14.51 -17.24 4.68
C PHE A 339 13.26 -16.34 4.82
N PHE A 340 13.38 -15.23 5.55
CA PHE A 340 12.23 -14.32 5.74
C PHE A 340 11.85 -13.62 4.44
N LEU A 341 12.83 -13.20 3.64
CA LEU A 341 12.58 -12.53 2.36
C LEU A 341 11.86 -13.46 1.37
N THR A 342 12.31 -14.71 1.30
CA THR A 342 11.77 -15.73 0.40
C THR A 342 10.36 -16.14 0.81
N GLY A 343 10.16 -16.46 2.09
CA GLY A 343 8.84 -16.83 2.60
C GLY A 343 7.81 -15.68 2.51
N ALA A 344 8.24 -14.43 2.70
CA ALA A 344 7.36 -13.28 2.50
C ALA A 344 6.96 -13.09 1.03
N LEU A 345 7.83 -13.40 0.07
CA LEU A 345 7.47 -13.34 -1.36
C LEU A 345 6.34 -14.31 -1.71
N GLU A 346 6.38 -15.51 -1.16
CA GLU A 346 5.33 -16.50 -1.37
C GLU A 346 3.97 -15.99 -0.85
N VAL A 347 3.92 -15.38 0.36
CA VAL A 347 2.70 -14.71 0.88
C VAL A 347 2.23 -13.60 -0.04
N ILE A 348 3.16 -12.82 -0.58
CA ILE A 348 2.86 -11.74 -1.53
C ILE A 348 2.24 -12.31 -2.82
N CYS A 349 2.79 -13.40 -3.37
CA CYS A 349 2.25 -14.03 -4.57
C CYS A 349 0.83 -14.59 -4.36
N GLU A 350 0.55 -15.13 -3.18
CA GLU A 350 -0.80 -15.55 -2.81
C GLU A 350 -1.77 -14.37 -2.65
N ALA A 351 -1.30 -13.28 -2.04
CA ALA A 351 -2.06 -12.05 -1.96
C ALA A 351 -2.41 -11.51 -3.36
N TRP A 352 -1.44 -11.50 -4.27
CA TRP A 352 -1.69 -11.12 -5.66
C TRP A 352 -2.70 -12.02 -6.35
N LEU A 353 -2.61 -13.34 -6.15
CA LEU A 353 -3.59 -14.28 -6.70
C LEU A 353 -5.01 -13.98 -6.19
N ARG A 354 -5.17 -13.78 -4.89
CA ARG A 354 -6.47 -13.41 -4.28
C ARG A 354 -7.02 -12.12 -4.87
N ASP A 355 -6.18 -11.10 -4.95
CA ASP A 355 -6.56 -9.79 -5.50
C ASP A 355 -6.99 -9.88 -6.97
N LEU A 356 -6.24 -10.62 -7.79
CA LEU A 356 -6.55 -10.82 -9.22
C LEU A 356 -7.86 -11.57 -9.41
N LEU A 357 -8.10 -12.64 -8.65
CA LEU A 357 -9.35 -13.39 -8.68
C LEU A 357 -10.52 -12.54 -8.17
N PHE A 358 -10.32 -11.79 -7.10
CA PHE A 358 -11.31 -10.86 -6.57
C PHE A 358 -11.69 -9.79 -7.61
N ALA A 359 -10.70 -9.13 -8.23
CA ALA A 359 -10.94 -8.12 -9.25
C ALA A 359 -11.64 -8.69 -10.49
N ARG A 360 -11.28 -9.92 -10.91
CA ARG A 360 -11.92 -10.61 -12.04
C ARG A 360 -13.40 -10.93 -11.76
N GLY A 361 -13.73 -11.40 -10.57
CA GLY A 361 -15.11 -11.68 -10.13
C GLY A 361 -15.89 -10.46 -9.68
N ALA A 362 -15.28 -9.27 -9.67
CA ALA A 362 -15.90 -8.07 -9.13
C ALA A 362 -17.08 -7.58 -10.00
N PRO A 363 -18.10 -6.94 -9.38
CA PRO A 363 -19.18 -6.30 -10.12
C PRO A 363 -18.69 -5.11 -10.95
N ALA A 364 -19.42 -4.71 -11.98
CA ALA A 364 -19.06 -3.67 -12.94
C ALA A 364 -18.67 -2.34 -12.27
N TRP A 365 -19.37 -1.92 -11.20
CA TRP A 365 -19.06 -0.68 -10.48
C TRP A 365 -17.64 -0.70 -9.86
N LEU A 366 -17.17 -1.86 -9.37
CA LEU A 366 -15.83 -2.01 -8.80
C LEU A 366 -14.79 -2.12 -9.91
N ARG A 367 -15.07 -2.88 -10.98
CA ARG A 367 -14.16 -2.97 -12.13
C ARG A 367 -13.84 -1.61 -12.73
N ARG A 368 -14.82 -0.70 -12.86
CA ARG A 368 -14.59 0.68 -13.32
C ARG A 368 -13.70 1.52 -12.39
N ARG A 369 -13.56 1.11 -11.12
CA ARG A 369 -12.71 1.79 -10.12
C ARG A 369 -11.36 1.09 -9.89
N TYR A 370 -11.03 0.09 -10.68
CA TYR A 370 -9.81 -0.70 -10.55
C TYR A 370 -9.02 -0.71 -11.85
N LEU A 371 -7.71 -0.39 -11.75
CA LEU A 371 -6.77 -0.43 -12.88
C LEU A 371 -5.61 -1.36 -12.54
N ARG A 372 -5.43 -2.43 -13.33
CA ARG A 372 -4.27 -3.32 -13.27
C ARG A 372 -3.15 -2.78 -14.14
N LEU A 373 -1.92 -2.76 -13.62
CA LEU A 373 -0.72 -2.31 -14.32
C LEU A 373 0.45 -3.24 -14.02
N ARG A 374 1.24 -3.60 -15.05
CA ARG A 374 2.53 -4.27 -14.86
C ARG A 374 3.67 -3.25 -14.98
N TYR A 375 4.70 -3.41 -14.16
CA TYR A 375 5.90 -2.58 -14.21
C TYR A 375 6.60 -2.68 -15.57
N GLU A 376 6.63 -3.85 -16.16
CA GLU A 376 7.23 -4.14 -17.45
C GLU A 376 6.54 -3.33 -18.57
N ASP A 377 5.22 -3.22 -18.56
CA ASP A 377 4.46 -2.41 -19.52
C ASP A 377 4.73 -0.92 -19.33
N LEU A 378 4.81 -0.48 -18.06
CA LEU A 378 5.15 0.91 -17.73
C LEU A 378 6.55 1.29 -18.23
N VAL A 379 7.52 0.37 -18.15
CA VAL A 379 8.90 0.58 -18.63
C VAL A 379 8.96 0.53 -20.16
N ARG A 380 8.24 -0.39 -20.79
CA ARG A 380 8.26 -0.56 -22.25
C ARG A 380 7.62 0.63 -22.97
N GLN A 381 6.48 1.10 -22.44
CA GLN A 381 5.67 2.18 -23.04
C GLN A 381 5.33 3.29 -22.03
N PRO A 382 6.32 4.00 -21.47
CA PRO A 382 6.09 4.90 -20.33
C PRO A 382 5.09 6.02 -20.63
N ARG A 383 5.11 6.60 -21.82
CA ARG A 383 4.16 7.65 -22.21
C ARG A 383 2.73 7.13 -22.38
N ALA A 384 2.55 5.97 -23.01
CA ALA A 384 1.23 5.39 -23.23
C ALA A 384 0.59 4.99 -21.88
N GLN A 385 1.36 4.32 -21.03
CA GLN A 385 0.88 3.92 -19.71
C GLN A 385 0.64 5.13 -18.78
N LEU A 386 1.46 6.18 -18.86
CA LEU A 386 1.21 7.43 -18.15
C LEU A 386 -0.13 8.04 -18.57
N ARG A 387 -0.41 8.16 -19.86
CA ARG A 387 -1.66 8.73 -20.38
C ARG A 387 -2.88 7.89 -19.97
N ARG A 388 -2.76 6.54 -19.99
CA ARG A 388 -3.79 5.63 -19.48
C ARG A 388 -4.04 5.86 -17.97
N LEU A 389 -2.98 6.01 -17.19
CA LEU A 389 -3.03 6.27 -15.77
C LEU A 389 -3.71 7.61 -15.45
N LEU A 390 -3.33 8.68 -16.15
CA LEU A 390 -3.90 10.02 -15.96
C LEU A 390 -5.39 10.05 -16.34
N ARG A 391 -5.78 9.43 -17.47
CA ARG A 391 -7.20 9.29 -17.84
C ARG A 391 -8.00 8.55 -16.77
N PHE A 392 -7.50 7.42 -16.28
CA PHE A 392 -8.14 6.68 -15.21
C PHE A 392 -8.28 7.49 -13.93
N ALA A 393 -7.28 8.29 -13.58
CA ALA A 393 -7.29 9.17 -12.42
C ALA A 393 -8.14 10.45 -12.60
N GLY A 394 -8.66 10.72 -13.79
CA GLY A 394 -9.38 11.97 -14.10
C GLY A 394 -8.45 13.20 -14.13
N LEU A 395 -7.16 12.98 -14.42
CA LEU A 395 -6.14 14.03 -14.48
C LEU A 395 -5.88 14.47 -15.92
N ARG A 396 -5.63 15.78 -16.10
CA ARG A 396 -5.21 16.33 -17.39
C ARG A 396 -3.82 15.84 -17.78
N ALA A 397 -3.55 15.77 -19.08
CA ALA A 397 -2.22 15.48 -19.58
C ALA A 397 -1.30 16.70 -19.38
N VAL A 398 -0.07 16.44 -18.91
CA VAL A 398 0.98 17.46 -18.75
C VAL A 398 2.17 17.03 -19.60
N ALA A 399 2.52 17.80 -20.63
CA ALA A 399 3.58 17.44 -21.59
C ALA A 399 4.94 17.16 -20.92
N ALA A 400 5.29 17.93 -19.89
CA ALA A 400 6.52 17.74 -19.12
C ALA A 400 6.56 16.37 -18.42
N LEU A 401 5.40 15.80 -18.02
CA LEU A 401 5.33 14.46 -17.41
C LEU A 401 5.62 13.35 -18.42
N ASP A 402 5.24 13.49 -19.68
CA ASP A 402 5.57 12.53 -20.75
C ASP A 402 7.10 12.41 -20.90
N THR A 403 7.80 13.55 -20.87
CA THR A 403 9.27 13.62 -20.92
C THR A 403 9.89 13.07 -19.64
N PHE A 404 9.36 13.47 -18.48
CA PHE A 404 9.82 12.97 -17.19
C PHE A 404 9.72 11.44 -17.10
N ALA A 405 8.57 10.86 -17.43
CA ALA A 405 8.36 9.42 -17.40
C ALA A 405 9.38 8.69 -18.30
N LEU A 406 9.64 9.22 -19.49
CA LEU A 406 10.63 8.66 -20.40
C LEU A 406 12.05 8.73 -19.82
N ASN A 407 12.45 9.88 -19.30
CA ASN A 407 13.79 10.09 -18.74
C ASN A 407 14.05 9.21 -17.52
N MET A 408 13.04 9.01 -16.66
CA MET A 408 13.15 8.13 -15.50
C MET A 408 13.39 6.65 -15.87
N THR A 409 13.04 6.22 -17.09
CA THR A 409 13.24 4.86 -17.58
C THR A 409 14.51 4.67 -18.42
N ARG A 410 15.20 5.74 -18.77
CA ARG A 410 16.36 5.76 -19.67
C ARG A 410 17.66 6.32 -19.03
N GLY A 411 17.78 6.25 -17.72
CA GLY A 411 19.00 6.70 -17.04
C GLY A 411 20.15 5.74 -17.22
N THR A 412 21.35 6.19 -16.81
CA THR A 412 22.55 5.36 -16.74
C THR A 412 22.39 4.25 -15.70
N ALA A 413 23.21 3.21 -15.86
CA ALA A 413 23.19 1.92 -15.19
C ALA A 413 22.55 1.87 -13.77
N TYR A 414 21.86 0.78 -13.51
CA TYR A 414 21.24 0.45 -12.23
C TYR A 414 22.29 0.34 -11.11
N GLY A 415 22.60 1.46 -10.46
CA GLY A 415 23.51 1.51 -9.31
C GLY A 415 22.94 0.69 -8.13
N ALA A 416 23.74 -0.27 -7.66
CA ALA A 416 23.36 -1.16 -6.55
C ALA A 416 23.36 -0.45 -5.18
N ASP A 417 24.07 0.69 -5.07
CA ASP A 417 24.51 1.27 -3.79
C ASP A 417 23.38 1.95 -2.99
N ARG A 418 22.27 2.33 -3.64
CA ARG A 418 21.14 2.99 -2.99
C ARG A 418 19.80 2.36 -3.41
N PRO A 419 19.45 1.17 -2.88
CA PRO A 419 18.31 0.38 -3.37
C PRO A 419 16.95 1.05 -3.19
N PHE A 420 16.83 2.03 -2.29
CA PHE A 420 15.59 2.77 -2.02
C PHE A 420 15.57 4.19 -2.58
N HIS A 421 16.67 4.64 -3.17
CA HIS A 421 16.74 5.96 -3.79
C HIS A 421 16.06 5.95 -5.17
N LEU A 422 15.19 6.95 -5.40
CA LEU A 422 14.52 7.15 -6.68
C LEU A 422 15.38 8.05 -7.55
N SER A 423 15.82 7.51 -8.68
CA SER A 423 16.58 8.24 -9.70
C SER A 423 16.26 7.68 -11.08
N ALA A 424 16.57 8.43 -12.11
CA ALA A 424 16.59 7.90 -13.48
C ALA A 424 17.54 6.71 -13.56
N ARG A 425 17.09 5.61 -14.17
CA ARG A 425 17.89 4.37 -14.32
C ARG A 425 17.54 3.66 -15.61
N ASP A 426 18.41 2.76 -16.06
CA ASP A 426 18.01 1.82 -17.09
C ASP A 426 16.96 0.85 -16.51
N ALA A 427 15.71 1.15 -16.80
CA ALA A 427 14.62 0.37 -16.31
C ALA A 427 14.43 -0.95 -17.09
N ARG A 428 14.94 -1.03 -18.33
CA ARG A 428 14.93 -2.27 -19.13
C ARG A 428 15.90 -3.28 -18.52
N GLU A 429 17.12 -2.86 -18.15
CA GLU A 429 18.02 -3.71 -17.36
C GLU A 429 17.35 -4.21 -16.08
N ALA A 430 16.66 -3.33 -15.35
CA ALA A 430 15.98 -3.69 -14.11
C ALA A 430 14.89 -4.77 -14.29
N VAL A 431 14.23 -4.82 -15.46
CA VAL A 431 13.25 -5.85 -15.82
C VAL A 431 13.91 -7.21 -15.99
N HIS A 432 15.08 -7.26 -16.64
CA HIS A 432 15.71 -8.52 -17.06
C HIS A 432 16.85 -8.99 -16.13
N ALA A 433 17.37 -8.15 -15.27
CA ALA A 433 18.54 -8.41 -14.41
C ALA A 433 18.44 -9.65 -13.49
N TRP A 434 17.25 -10.19 -13.26
CA TRP A 434 17.05 -11.42 -12.49
C TRP A 434 17.60 -12.64 -13.23
N ARG A 435 17.61 -12.66 -14.58
CA ARG A 435 18.11 -13.77 -15.40
C ARG A 435 19.59 -14.05 -15.17
N GLU A 436 20.36 -13.00 -14.91
CA GLU A 436 21.81 -13.11 -14.68
C GLU A 436 22.16 -13.28 -13.20
N ARG A 437 21.25 -12.88 -12.28
CA ARG A 437 21.55 -12.71 -10.86
C ARG A 437 20.96 -13.75 -9.94
N LEU A 438 19.90 -14.41 -10.36
CA LEU A 438 19.31 -15.51 -9.63
C LEU A 438 19.88 -16.84 -10.13
N SER A 439 20.13 -17.78 -9.22
CA SER A 439 20.42 -19.14 -9.62
C SER A 439 19.21 -19.81 -10.23
N GLN A 440 19.41 -20.82 -11.07
CA GLN A 440 18.31 -21.62 -11.66
C GLN A 440 17.39 -22.20 -10.57
N GLU A 441 17.95 -22.61 -9.44
CA GLU A 441 17.18 -23.11 -8.31
C GLU A 441 16.29 -22.03 -7.70
N GLN A 442 16.80 -20.81 -7.50
CA GLN A 442 16.00 -19.67 -7.02
C GLN A 442 14.88 -19.32 -8.01
N VAL A 443 15.16 -19.36 -9.31
CA VAL A 443 14.14 -19.12 -10.34
C VAL A 443 13.05 -20.18 -10.25
N ARG A 444 13.39 -21.47 -10.22
CA ARG A 444 12.40 -22.58 -10.09
C ARG A 444 11.55 -22.45 -8.83
N GLN A 445 12.16 -22.09 -7.70
CA GLN A 445 11.45 -21.89 -6.44
C GLN A 445 10.43 -20.76 -6.52
N VAL A 446 10.84 -19.61 -7.06
CA VAL A 446 9.92 -18.44 -7.25
C VAL A 446 8.79 -18.82 -8.20
N GLU A 447 9.10 -19.45 -9.32
CA GLU A 447 8.08 -19.88 -10.30
C GLU A 447 7.10 -20.91 -9.71
N ALA A 448 7.57 -21.84 -8.90
CA ALA A 448 6.71 -22.80 -8.22
C ALA A 448 5.75 -22.11 -7.23
N ALA A 449 6.27 -21.18 -6.42
CA ALA A 449 5.48 -20.47 -5.42
C ALA A 449 4.48 -19.46 -6.03
N CYS A 450 4.85 -18.81 -7.12
CA CYS A 450 4.09 -17.70 -7.72
C CYS A 450 3.33 -18.09 -8.99
N ALA A 451 3.41 -19.36 -9.45
CA ALA A 451 2.86 -19.83 -10.70
C ALA A 451 1.40 -19.42 -11.00
N PRO A 452 0.44 -19.50 -10.05
CA PRO A 452 -0.93 -19.11 -10.33
C PRO A 452 -1.07 -17.61 -10.63
N ALA A 453 -0.39 -16.75 -9.86
CA ALA A 453 -0.39 -15.31 -10.08
C ALA A 453 0.35 -14.94 -11.38
N MET A 454 1.49 -15.60 -11.67
CA MET A 454 2.26 -15.38 -12.91
C MET A 454 1.41 -15.64 -14.14
N ARG A 455 0.62 -16.74 -14.15
CA ARG A 455 -0.27 -17.04 -15.29
C ARG A 455 -1.31 -15.95 -15.53
N LEU A 456 -1.96 -15.45 -14.46
CA LEU A 456 -2.95 -14.38 -14.58
C LEU A 456 -2.34 -13.02 -14.98
N LEU A 457 -1.04 -12.86 -14.78
CA LEU A 457 -0.28 -11.65 -15.11
C LEU A 457 0.50 -11.79 -16.43
N ALA A 458 0.35 -12.91 -17.14
CA ALA A 458 1.07 -13.22 -18.38
C ALA A 458 2.61 -13.13 -18.21
N TYR A 459 3.14 -13.73 -17.14
CA TYR A 459 4.58 -13.96 -16.96
C TYR A 459 4.88 -15.43 -17.29
N PRO A 460 5.56 -15.73 -18.42
CA PRO A 460 5.91 -17.08 -18.80
C PRO A 460 6.92 -17.68 -17.83
N ARG A 461 6.90 -19.00 -17.65
CA ARG A 461 7.93 -19.72 -16.89
C ARG A 461 9.17 -19.90 -17.72
N SER A 462 10.29 -20.14 -17.05
CA SER A 462 11.54 -20.53 -17.72
C SER A 462 11.33 -21.85 -18.47
N GLY A 463 11.63 -21.87 -19.77
CA GLY A 463 11.39 -23.02 -20.65
C GLY A 463 10.05 -22.97 -21.43
N GLU A 464 9.12 -22.08 -21.07
CA GLU A 464 7.90 -21.80 -21.84
C GLU A 464 8.11 -20.59 -22.78
N GLU A 465 9.34 -20.12 -22.92
CA GLU A 465 9.72 -18.97 -23.75
C GLU A 465 9.70 -19.34 -25.25
N GLY A 466 8.57 -19.84 -25.74
CA GLY A 466 8.26 -19.90 -27.15
C GLY A 466 7.34 -18.73 -27.51
N ASP A 467 7.87 -17.71 -28.18
CA ASP A 467 7.21 -16.72 -29.06
C ASP A 467 5.90 -16.03 -28.63
N ALA A 468 5.51 -16.09 -27.40
CA ALA A 468 4.36 -15.32 -26.94
C ALA A 468 4.83 -14.10 -26.16
N GLU A 469 5.03 -12.99 -26.85
CA GLU A 469 4.84 -11.66 -26.32
C GLU A 469 3.34 -11.55 -25.93
N LEU A 470 2.97 -12.25 -24.84
CA LEU A 470 1.62 -12.23 -24.29
C LEU A 470 1.34 -10.80 -23.83
N THR A 471 0.88 -9.99 -24.76
CA THR A 471 0.11 -8.82 -24.43
C THR A 471 -1.02 -9.32 -23.55
N LEU A 472 -1.16 -8.74 -22.35
CA LEU A 472 -2.43 -8.84 -21.64
C LEU A 472 -3.47 -8.45 -22.68
N GLU A 473 -4.41 -9.36 -22.98
CA GLU A 473 -5.60 -8.96 -23.72
C GLU A 473 -6.06 -7.68 -23.04
N GLU A 474 -6.03 -6.59 -23.78
CA GLU A 474 -6.68 -5.37 -23.35
C GLU A 474 -8.14 -5.79 -23.16
N GLU A 475 -8.54 -6.00 -21.90
CA GLU A 475 -9.92 -5.76 -21.53
C GLU A 475 -10.08 -4.28 -21.89
N THR A 476 -10.51 -4.04 -23.13
CA THR A 476 -10.92 -2.74 -23.63
C THR A 476 -11.72 -2.10 -22.52
N PRO A 477 -11.36 -0.89 -22.05
CA PRO A 477 -12.29 -0.12 -21.25
C PRO A 477 -13.56 -0.13 -22.08
N LEU A 478 -14.66 -0.65 -21.55
CA LEU A 478 -15.96 -0.52 -22.18
C LEU A 478 -16.02 0.90 -22.68
N GLU A 479 -16.02 1.07 -24.00
CA GLU A 479 -16.20 2.35 -24.65
C GLU A 479 -17.40 2.97 -23.93
N MET A 480 -17.19 4.10 -23.33
CA MET A 480 -18.29 4.93 -22.90
C MET A 480 -18.95 5.35 -24.20
N ASP A 481 -20.06 4.68 -24.52
CA ASP A 481 -20.94 5.09 -25.59
C ASP A 481 -21.22 6.57 -25.40
N ALA A 482 -20.67 7.35 -26.33
CA ALA A 482 -20.91 8.77 -26.47
C ALA A 482 -22.25 8.96 -27.23
N ASP A 483 -23.29 8.25 -26.79
CA ASP A 483 -24.66 8.41 -27.31
C ASP A 483 -25.58 8.84 -26.21
N GLY A 484 -25.75 10.16 -26.12
CA GLY A 484 -26.64 10.82 -25.19
C GLY A 484 -26.67 12.33 -25.39
N ALA A 485 -26.51 12.76 -26.65
CA ALA A 485 -26.79 14.15 -27.02
C ALA A 485 -27.93 14.14 -28.07
N THR A 486 -29.15 14.19 -27.59
CA THR A 486 -30.31 14.84 -28.25
C THR A 486 -31.11 15.56 -27.19
#